data_ce6161cfd04f4a2ceafbff3270c0e171
#
_entry.id   ce6161cfd04f4a2ceafbff3270c0e171
#
_cell.length_a   1.000
_cell.length_b   1.000
_cell.length_c   1.000
_cell.angle_alpha   90.00
_cell.angle_beta   90.00
_cell.angle_gamma   90.00
#
_symmetry.space_group_name_H-M   'P 1'
#
loop_
_entity.id
_entity.type
_entity.pdbx_description
1 polymer ?
#
loop_
_entity_poly.entity_id
_entity_poly.type
_entity_poly.pdbx_seq_one_letter_code
_entity_poly.pdbx_strand_id
1 'polypeptide(L)'
;MAEEKNYGTVPLVNEQGKEVLFEILDILHYEGKVYDILYCEEEDPNTVTILEVIVHEEDEDREEYLPVESDELLNKLFEMFMENEKKRKKSKKK
;
A
#
# COMPACT_ATOMS: atom_id res chain seq x y z
N MET A 1 -11.38 18.34 -4.01
CA MET A 1 -11.70 18.02 -3.97
C MET A 1 -11.79 16.85 -3.84
N ALA A 2 -12.26 16.48 -3.85
CA ALA A 2 -12.52 15.29 -3.65
C ALA A 2 -11.93 14.37 -4.38
N GLU A 3 -11.15 14.60 -5.06
CA GLU A 3 -10.63 13.66 -5.80
C GLU A 3 -9.69 12.92 -5.09
N GLU A 4 -9.36 13.13 -3.91
CA GLU A 4 -8.47 12.31 -3.29
C GLU A 4 -8.97 11.01 -3.06
N LYS A 5 -8.33 9.94 -3.46
CA LYS A 5 -8.75 8.66 -3.21
C LYS A 5 -8.33 8.33 -1.85
N ASN A 6 -9.17 8.05 -0.97
CA ASN A 6 -8.82 7.73 0.40
C ASN A 6 -9.14 6.28 0.64
N TYR A 7 -8.14 5.44 0.66
CA TYR A 7 -8.34 4.03 0.89
C TYR A 7 -8.39 3.68 2.38
N GLY A 8 -8.13 4.65 3.25
CA GLY A 8 -8.22 4.40 4.68
C GLY A 8 -6.88 4.09 5.31
N THR A 9 -6.95 3.59 6.51
CA THR A 9 -5.74 3.26 7.26
C THR A 9 -5.84 1.84 7.78
N VAL A 10 -4.71 1.23 8.08
CA VAL A 10 -4.66 -0.08 8.66
C VAL A 10 -3.72 -0.08 9.84
N PRO A 11 -4.04 -0.78 10.93
CA PRO A 11 -3.14 -0.85 12.06
C PRO A 11 -2.17 -2.01 11.86
N LEU A 12 -0.91 -1.75 12.02
CA LEU A 12 0.11 -2.79 11.90
C LEU A 12 1.02 -2.71 13.12
N VAL A 13 1.60 -3.82 13.49
CA VAL A 13 2.47 -3.88 14.64
C VAL A 13 3.90 -3.77 14.17
N ASN A 14 4.65 -2.81 14.71
CA ASN A 14 6.02 -2.62 14.28
C ASN A 14 6.94 -3.58 15.02
N GLU A 15 8.23 -3.45 14.79
CA GLU A 15 9.18 -4.38 15.38
C GLU A 15 9.23 -4.33 16.88
N GLN A 16 8.78 -3.25 17.45
CA GLN A 16 8.79 -3.12 18.89
C GLN A 16 7.50 -3.60 19.51
N GLY A 17 6.60 -4.15 18.71
CA GLY A 17 5.35 -4.65 19.25
C GLY A 17 4.29 -3.58 19.43
N LYS A 18 4.54 -2.40 18.89
CA LYS A 18 3.61 -1.30 19.06
C LYS A 18 2.72 -1.19 17.86
N GLU A 19 1.45 -0.96 18.08
CA GLU A 19 0.50 -0.81 16.99
C GLU A 19 0.61 0.58 16.41
N VAL A 20 0.77 0.66 15.09
CA VAL A 20 0.95 1.91 14.41
C VAL A 20 -0.03 1.95 13.25
N LEU A 21 -0.64 3.10 13.00
CA LEU A 21 -1.59 3.23 11.89
C LEU A 21 -0.86 3.64 10.64
N PHE A 22 -1.05 2.86 9.59
CA PHE A 22 -0.46 3.17 8.29
C PHE A 22 -1.55 3.63 7.35
N GLU A 23 -1.23 4.61 6.54
CA GLU A 23 -2.18 5.13 5.57
C GLU A 23 -1.99 4.38 4.26
N ILE A 24 -3.07 3.97 3.61
CA ILE A 24 -2.99 3.26 2.36
C ILE A 24 -2.96 4.29 1.25
N LEU A 25 -1.84 4.35 0.54
CA LEU A 25 -1.67 5.31 -0.53
C LEU A 25 -2.21 4.79 -1.86
N ASP A 26 -2.11 3.50 -2.07
CA ASP A 26 -2.55 2.92 -3.34
C ASP A 26 -2.73 1.43 -3.16
N ILE A 27 -3.50 0.83 -4.05
CA ILE A 27 -3.71 -0.59 -4.06
C ILE A 27 -3.39 -1.06 -5.46
N LEU A 28 -2.46 -1.99 -5.59
CA LEU A 28 -2.00 -2.46 -6.88
C LEU A 28 -2.40 -3.90 -7.12
N HIS A 29 -2.71 -4.21 -8.37
CA HIS A 29 -3.02 -5.58 -8.76
C HIS A 29 -1.94 -6.02 -9.75
N TYR A 30 -1.28 -7.11 -9.46
CA TYR A 30 -0.19 -7.56 -10.31
C TYR A 30 -0.14 -9.07 -10.30
N GLU A 31 -0.29 -9.67 -11.46
CA GLU A 31 -0.20 -11.12 -11.62
C GLU A 31 -1.12 -11.89 -10.69
N GLY A 32 -2.33 -11.39 -10.55
CA GLY A 32 -3.31 -12.09 -9.75
C GLY A 32 -3.23 -11.85 -8.26
N LYS A 33 -2.35 -10.97 -7.84
CA LYS A 33 -2.20 -10.68 -6.44
C LYS A 33 -2.46 -9.22 -6.16
N VAL A 34 -2.75 -8.91 -4.92
CA VAL A 34 -3.06 -7.55 -4.52
C VAL A 34 -1.99 -7.06 -3.57
N TYR A 35 -1.53 -5.83 -3.79
CA TYR A 35 -0.49 -5.24 -2.96
C TYR A 35 -0.93 -3.86 -2.51
N ASP A 36 -0.70 -3.55 -1.24
CA ASP A 36 -1.02 -2.23 -0.70
C ASP A 36 0.25 -1.43 -0.56
N ILE A 37 0.19 -0.17 -0.93
CA ILE A 37 1.29 0.77 -0.72
C ILE A 37 0.93 1.56 0.52
N LEU A 38 1.73 1.40 1.56
CA LEU A 38 1.42 1.96 2.87
C LEU A 38 2.45 3.00 3.29
N TYR A 39 2.02 3.92 4.10
CA TYR A 39 2.88 5.02 4.51
C TYR A 39 2.56 5.39 5.94
N CYS A 40 3.57 5.62 6.74
CA CYS A 40 3.38 6.08 8.10
C CYS A 40 4.40 7.15 8.41
N GLU A 41 3.91 8.38 8.54
CA GLU A 41 4.78 9.48 8.76
C GLU A 41 5.55 9.35 10.06
N GLU A 42 4.92 8.76 11.07
CA GLU A 42 5.59 8.61 12.35
C GLU A 42 6.74 7.63 12.30
N GLU A 43 6.59 6.60 11.48
CA GLU A 43 7.64 5.58 11.43
C GLU A 43 8.74 5.96 10.45
N ASP A 44 8.39 6.39 9.28
CA ASP A 44 9.41 6.70 8.29
C ASP A 44 8.81 7.61 7.25
N PRO A 45 8.94 8.92 7.42
CA PRO A 45 8.28 9.86 6.51
C PRO A 45 8.81 9.84 5.09
N ASN A 46 9.96 9.21 4.87
CA ASN A 46 10.54 9.21 3.54
C ASN A 46 10.42 7.91 2.80
N THR A 47 9.70 6.96 3.33
CA THR A 47 9.66 5.63 2.75
C THR A 47 8.24 5.10 2.71
N VAL A 48 7.92 4.33 1.70
CA VAL A 48 6.64 3.64 1.66
C VAL A 48 6.90 2.16 1.86
N THR A 49 5.91 1.47 2.36
CA THR A 49 5.99 0.03 2.60
C THR A 49 5.01 -0.65 1.67
N ILE A 50 5.44 -1.72 1.04
CA ILE A 50 4.60 -2.47 0.12
C ILE A 50 4.36 -3.85 0.70
N LEU A 51 3.10 -4.20 0.91
CA LEU A 51 2.75 -5.50 1.46
C LEU A 51 1.77 -6.21 0.54
N GLU A 52 1.88 -7.51 0.49
CA GLU A 52 0.94 -8.31 -0.27
C GLU A 52 -0.26 -8.57 0.61
N VAL A 53 -1.46 -8.45 0.07
CA VAL A 53 -2.68 -8.65 0.83
C VAL A 53 -3.25 -10.00 0.47
N ILE A 54 -3.49 -10.83 1.47
CA ILE A 54 -4.07 -12.14 1.26
C ILE A 54 -5.46 -12.14 1.85
N VAL A 55 -6.44 -12.40 1.01
CA VAL A 55 -7.82 -12.41 1.45
C VAL A 55 -8.27 -13.86 1.56
N HIS A 56 -8.89 -14.21 2.67
CA HIS A 56 -9.35 -15.57 2.88
C HIS A 56 -10.80 -15.68 2.43
N GLU A 57 -11.05 -16.52 1.47
CA GLU A 57 -12.38 -16.62 0.92
C GLU A 57 -13.39 -17.08 1.95
N GLU A 58 -12.95 -17.89 2.88
CA GLU A 58 -13.85 -18.39 3.87
C GLU A 58 -14.19 -17.37 4.90
N ASP A 59 -13.38 -16.35 5.04
CA ASP A 59 -13.59 -15.36 6.07
C ASP A 59 -13.21 -14.03 5.48
N GLU A 60 -14.16 -13.36 4.86
CA GLU A 60 -13.87 -12.14 4.15
C GLU A 60 -13.39 -11.04 5.05
N ASP A 61 -13.64 -11.15 6.34
CA ASP A 61 -13.16 -10.12 7.24
C ASP A 61 -11.72 -10.33 7.62
N ARG A 62 -11.11 -11.44 7.19
CA ARG A 62 -9.75 -11.70 7.55
C ARG A 62 -8.83 -11.39 6.43
N GLU A 63 -7.91 -10.50 6.62
CA GLU A 63 -6.90 -10.20 5.65
C GLU A 63 -5.56 -10.33 6.29
N GLU A 64 -4.61 -10.88 5.57
CA GLU A 64 -3.26 -10.99 6.07
C GLU A 64 -2.35 -10.15 5.21
N TYR A 65 -1.34 -9.57 5.81
CA TYR A 65 -0.38 -8.75 5.10
C TYR A 65 0.97 -9.42 5.17
N LEU A 66 1.58 -9.68 4.02
CA LEU A 66 2.86 -10.34 3.97
C LEU A 66 3.89 -9.43 3.32
N PRO A 67 5.12 -9.46 3.81
CA PRO A 67 6.14 -8.62 3.19
C PRO A 67 6.51 -9.14 1.82
N VAL A 68 6.89 -8.25 0.93
CA VAL A 68 7.34 -8.62 -0.38
C VAL A 68 8.86 -8.77 -0.28
N GLU A 69 9.33 -10.00 -0.48
CA GLU A 69 10.74 -10.25 -0.27
C GLU A 69 11.58 -10.15 -1.53
N SER A 70 10.98 -10.10 -2.67
CA SER A 70 11.71 -10.03 -3.92
C SER A 70 12.02 -8.59 -4.26
N ASP A 71 13.29 -8.26 -4.42
CA ASP A 71 13.68 -6.92 -4.77
C ASP A 71 13.19 -6.54 -6.15
N GLU A 72 13.17 -7.50 -7.07
CA GLU A 72 12.67 -7.22 -8.40
C GLU A 72 11.21 -6.87 -8.36
N LEU A 73 10.45 -7.60 -7.55
CA LEU A 73 9.03 -7.34 -7.46
C LEU A 73 8.77 -6.00 -6.77
N LEU A 74 9.54 -5.69 -5.75
CA LEU A 74 9.39 -4.40 -5.07
C LEU A 74 9.63 -3.26 -6.05
N ASN A 75 10.67 -3.39 -6.86
CA ASN A 75 10.97 -2.35 -7.83
C ASN A 75 9.86 -2.21 -8.84
N LYS A 76 9.31 -3.33 -9.27
CA LYS A 76 8.23 -3.28 -10.24
C LYS A 76 6.99 -2.62 -9.66
N LEU A 77 6.64 -2.99 -8.44
CA LEU A 77 5.47 -2.42 -7.80
C LEU A 77 5.66 -0.94 -7.53
N PHE A 78 6.87 -0.56 -7.16
CA PHE A 78 7.14 0.84 -6.90
C PHE A 78 7.03 1.64 -8.19
N GLU A 79 7.48 1.08 -9.30
CA GLU A 79 7.33 1.75 -10.58
C GLU A 79 5.85 1.93 -10.93
N MET A 80 5.05 0.91 -10.66
CA MET A 80 3.62 1.01 -10.94
C MET A 80 2.99 2.11 -10.09
N PHE A 81 3.40 2.19 -8.83
CA PHE A 81 2.89 3.21 -7.95
C PHE A 81 3.26 4.60 -8.44
N MET A 82 4.51 4.77 -8.88
CA MET A 82 4.94 6.05 -9.36
C MET A 82 4.21 6.45 -10.64
N GLU A 83 3.93 5.48 -11.49
CA GLU A 83 3.17 5.76 -12.69
C GLU A 83 1.77 6.21 -12.34
N ASN A 84 1.15 5.55 -11.37
CA ASN A 84 -0.19 5.93 -10.96
C ASN A 84 -0.20 7.33 -10.36
N GLU A 85 0.83 7.67 -9.62
CA GLU A 85 0.92 9.00 -9.05
C GLU A 85 1.03 10.05 -10.12
N LYS A 86 1.79 9.78 -11.16
CA LYS A 86 1.92 10.71 -12.23
C LYS A 86 0.59 10.90 -12.93
N LYS A 87 -0.15 9.84 -13.16
CA LYS A 87 -1.42 9.96 -13.82
C LYS A 87 -2.41 10.74 -12.98
N ARG A 88 -2.37 10.53 -11.69
CA ARG A 88 -3.27 11.26 -10.83
C ARG A 88 -2.96 12.73 -10.85
N LYS A 89 -1.68 13.08 -10.83
CA LYS A 89 -1.31 14.46 -10.85
C LYS A 89 -1.71 15.11 -12.14
N LYS A 90 -1.55 14.41 -13.26
CA LYS A 90 -1.94 14.95 -14.50
C LYS A 90 -3.42 15.20 -14.54
N SER A 91 -4.20 14.28 -14.04
CA SER A 91 -5.60 14.45 -14.02
C SER A 91 -6.01 15.64 -13.22
N LYS A 92 -5.36 15.87 -12.13
CA LYS A 92 -5.73 16.97 -11.38
C LYS A 92 -5.38 18.25 -11.97
N LYS A 93 -4.43 18.26 -12.84
CA LYS A 93 -4.04 19.39 -13.42
C LYS A 93 -5.00 20.03 -14.24
N LYS A 94 -5.87 19.59 -14.72
CA LYS A 94 -6.75 20.11 -15.62
C LYS A 94 -7.34 21.11 -15.20
#